data_9983ab22b2b2941ad61ebc485db5990f
#
_entry.id   9983ab22b2b2941ad61ebc485db5990f
#
_cell.length_a   1.000
_cell.length_b   1.000
_cell.length_c   1.000
_cell.angle_alpha   90.00
_cell.angle_beta   90.00
_cell.angle_gamma   90.00
#
_symmetry.space_group_name_H-M   'P 1'
#
loop_
_entity.id
_entity.type
_entity.pdbx_description
1 polymer ?
#
loop_
_entity_poly.entity_id
_entity_poly.type
_entity_poly.pdbx_seq_one_letter_code
_entity_poly.pdbx_strand_id
1 'polypeptide(L)'
;MPRTPPPTSHDVARIAGVSQPTVSRALRDDPRLSQETRLRVQEAARELNYVPSQRGRSLATRSTGQVGIVVSDLGNPFYLQVLDALHEELRQAGLRMLVLTPDDDDRIPLERVVDGSLDGVILTTTQLHSTLPAQLSQRGFPFVLLNREVDDAPGDVCVVDNGEGARLIAEELLALGHRAIAAVFGPETTSTGRDREASFRAVLADAGIELSPERWRRAPFDFSEGHRCALELLPSKPTALFAANDILALGAYNALYARGVRVPADITLIGFDDVRLAAWEAFRLTTVSQDIEHMVRTSTELLLSRIAAEPDEHLEPRRVVLPARLVRRATHGPPPSAGA
;
A
#
# COMPACT_ATOMS: atom_id res chain seq x y z
N MET A 1 -9.85 -1.66 42.03
CA MET A 1 -8.89 -0.78 42.72
C MET A 1 -8.70 0.48 41.88
N PRO A 2 -8.78 1.69 42.47
CA PRO A 2 -8.51 2.91 41.70
C PRO A 2 -7.04 2.88 41.23
N ARG A 3 -6.82 3.09 39.94
CA ARG A 3 -5.47 3.19 39.36
C ARG A 3 -4.81 4.46 39.90
N THR A 4 -3.69 4.33 40.59
CA THR A 4 -2.84 5.48 40.92
C THR A 4 -2.48 6.19 39.62
N PRO A 5 -2.64 7.51 39.50
CA PRO A 5 -2.27 8.23 38.30
C PRO A 5 -0.78 7.99 37.97
N PRO A 6 -0.43 7.83 36.70
CA PRO A 6 0.96 7.61 36.33
C PRO A 6 1.81 8.83 36.72
N PRO A 7 3.08 8.62 37.10
CA PRO A 7 3.99 9.70 37.44
C PRO A 7 4.13 10.71 36.31
N THR A 8 4.31 11.96 36.63
CA THR A 8 4.42 13.08 35.71
C THR A 8 5.85 13.64 35.67
N SER A 9 6.16 14.46 34.66
CA SER A 9 7.45 15.19 34.61
C SER A 9 7.65 16.12 35.80
N HIS A 10 6.58 16.57 36.47
CA HIS A 10 6.64 17.34 37.69
C HIS A 10 7.11 16.52 38.89
N ASP A 11 6.70 15.24 38.95
CA ASP A 11 7.16 14.33 40.00
C ASP A 11 8.65 14.03 39.86
N VAL A 12 9.13 13.82 38.62
CA VAL A 12 10.57 13.67 38.35
C VAL A 12 11.34 14.95 38.72
N ALA A 13 10.82 16.12 38.35
CA ALA A 13 11.43 17.40 38.67
C ALA A 13 11.58 17.59 40.21
N ARG A 14 10.56 17.23 40.97
CA ARG A 14 10.55 17.30 42.43
C ARG A 14 11.62 16.38 43.04
N ILE A 15 11.73 15.12 42.61
CA ILE A 15 12.72 14.16 43.13
C ILE A 15 14.13 14.56 42.72
N ALA A 16 14.35 14.94 41.43
CA ALA A 16 15.64 15.34 40.95
C ALA A 16 16.09 16.74 41.42
N GLY A 17 15.23 17.51 42.09
CA GLY A 17 15.55 18.87 42.56
C GLY A 17 15.83 19.86 41.43
N VAL A 18 15.10 19.76 40.33
CA VAL A 18 15.27 20.61 39.12
C VAL A 18 13.93 21.14 38.61
N SER A 19 13.95 22.08 37.68
CA SER A 19 12.71 22.56 37.05
C SER A 19 12.18 21.53 36.02
N GLN A 20 10.87 21.53 35.76
CA GLN A 20 10.25 20.67 34.73
C GLN A 20 10.88 20.84 33.33
N PRO A 21 11.22 22.04 32.82
CA PRO A 21 11.98 22.19 31.58
C PRO A 21 13.35 21.53 31.61
N THR A 22 14.03 21.50 32.76
CA THR A 22 15.31 20.80 32.94
C THR A 22 15.15 19.29 32.83
N VAL A 23 14.07 18.71 33.37
CA VAL A 23 13.73 17.28 33.18
C VAL A 23 13.58 16.97 31.70
N SER A 24 12.81 17.77 30.96
CA SER A 24 12.60 17.59 29.53
C SER A 24 13.90 17.66 28.72
N ARG A 25 14.82 18.55 29.08
CA ARG A 25 16.15 18.66 28.43
C ARG A 25 17.06 17.49 28.79
N ALA A 26 17.08 17.09 30.07
CA ALA A 26 17.93 16.00 30.55
C ALA A 26 17.55 14.64 29.92
N LEU A 27 16.25 14.38 29.76
CA LEU A 27 15.75 13.15 29.12
C LEU A 27 15.92 13.13 27.59
N ARG A 28 16.35 14.27 26.99
CA ARG A 28 16.75 14.41 25.58
C ARG A 28 18.26 14.50 25.39
N ASP A 29 19.04 14.23 26.43
CA ASP A 29 20.50 14.33 26.43
C ASP A 29 21.05 15.68 25.94
N ASP A 30 20.33 16.80 26.24
CA ASP A 30 20.75 18.16 25.86
C ASP A 30 22.18 18.44 26.34
N PRO A 31 23.15 18.69 25.42
CA PRO A 31 24.54 18.86 25.77
C PRO A 31 24.80 20.10 26.64
N ARG A 32 23.86 21.02 26.73
CA ARG A 32 23.95 22.23 27.58
C ARG A 32 23.75 21.96 29.06
N LEU A 33 23.28 20.74 29.44
CA LEU A 33 23.15 20.32 30.83
C LEU A 33 24.40 19.56 31.28
N SER A 34 24.80 19.78 32.55
CA SER A 34 25.88 19.01 33.14
C SER A 34 25.55 17.52 33.20
N GLN A 35 26.57 16.68 33.06
CA GLN A 35 26.43 15.23 33.16
C GLN A 35 25.79 14.82 34.50
N GLU A 36 26.16 15.47 35.59
CA GLU A 36 25.60 15.24 36.92
C GLU A 36 24.09 15.49 36.95
N THR A 37 23.62 16.59 36.37
CA THR A 37 22.18 16.91 36.31
C THR A 37 21.42 15.90 35.45
N ARG A 38 21.99 15.46 34.32
CA ARG A 38 21.39 14.44 33.46
C ARG A 38 21.22 13.12 34.20
N LEU A 39 22.28 12.62 34.86
CA LEU A 39 22.25 11.37 35.61
C LEU A 39 21.20 11.41 36.74
N ARG A 40 21.16 12.49 37.52
CA ARG A 40 20.21 12.68 38.61
C ARG A 40 18.75 12.66 38.13
N VAL A 41 18.47 13.27 36.98
CA VAL A 41 17.13 13.26 36.38
C VAL A 41 16.78 11.86 35.84
N GLN A 42 17.73 11.18 35.18
CA GLN A 42 17.51 9.84 34.67
C GLN A 42 17.28 8.81 35.78
N GLU A 43 17.94 8.98 36.93
CA GLU A 43 17.75 8.13 38.11
C GLU A 43 16.37 8.35 38.73
N ALA A 44 15.97 9.62 38.96
CA ALA A 44 14.62 9.96 39.44
C ALA A 44 13.50 9.43 38.51
N ALA A 45 13.73 9.51 37.19
CA ALA A 45 12.78 8.96 36.22
C ALA A 45 12.66 7.42 36.29
N ARG A 46 13.80 6.72 36.51
CA ARG A 46 13.81 5.26 36.72
C ARG A 46 13.11 4.85 38.02
N GLU A 47 13.40 5.53 39.14
CA GLU A 47 12.75 5.25 40.42
C GLU A 47 11.22 5.37 40.36
N LEU A 48 10.75 6.36 39.62
CA LEU A 48 9.31 6.58 39.41
C LEU A 48 8.69 5.70 38.32
N ASN A 49 9.47 4.89 37.60
CA ASN A 49 9.03 4.27 36.34
C ASN A 49 8.38 5.29 35.38
N TYR A 50 8.91 6.52 35.36
CA TYR A 50 8.40 7.58 34.53
C TYR A 50 8.80 7.39 33.06
N VAL A 51 7.78 7.30 32.20
CA VAL A 51 7.98 7.33 30.74
C VAL A 51 7.54 8.70 30.23
N PRO A 52 8.42 9.46 29.52
CA PRO A 52 8.06 10.74 28.97
C PRO A 52 6.80 10.65 28.10
N SER A 53 5.78 11.44 28.43
CA SER A 53 4.56 11.51 27.63
C SER A 53 4.87 12.10 26.25
N GLN A 54 4.47 11.40 25.20
CA GLN A 54 4.59 11.91 23.83
C GLN A 54 3.76 13.18 23.60
N ARG A 55 2.58 13.28 24.24
CA ARG A 55 1.76 14.50 24.17
C ARG A 55 2.50 15.74 24.69
N GLY A 56 3.34 15.59 25.73
CA GLY A 56 4.21 16.67 26.22
C GLY A 56 5.37 16.99 25.25
N ARG A 57 5.82 16.01 24.46
CA ARG A 57 6.87 16.19 23.47
C ARG A 57 6.34 16.87 22.20
N SER A 58 5.20 16.45 21.69
CA SER A 58 4.60 17.00 20.48
C SER A 58 4.20 18.48 20.62
N LEU A 59 3.74 18.88 21.80
CA LEU A 59 3.47 20.29 22.12
C LEU A 59 4.74 21.17 22.07
N ALA A 60 5.90 20.61 22.41
CA ALA A 60 7.16 21.36 22.44
C ALA A 60 7.91 21.37 21.08
N THR A 61 7.72 20.34 20.26
CA THR A 61 8.43 20.16 18.97
C THR A 61 7.53 20.41 17.76
N ARG A 62 6.24 20.60 17.95
CA ARG A 62 5.22 20.61 16.86
C ARG A 62 5.25 19.39 15.96
N SER A 63 5.82 18.27 16.43
CA SER A 63 5.87 17.00 15.72
C SER A 63 5.53 15.86 16.66
N THR A 64 4.74 14.91 16.18
CA THR A 64 4.32 13.71 16.91
C THR A 64 5.32 12.57 16.72
N GLY A 65 6.12 12.62 15.67
CA GLY A 65 6.98 11.53 15.20
C GLY A 65 6.16 10.33 14.71
N GLN A 66 4.92 10.54 14.24
CA GLN A 66 4.03 9.48 13.79
C GLN A 66 3.49 9.79 12.39
N VAL A 67 3.47 8.74 11.54
CA VAL A 67 2.88 8.77 10.20
C VAL A 67 1.75 7.75 10.15
N GLY A 68 0.59 8.17 9.66
CA GLY A 68 -0.55 7.31 9.41
C GLY A 68 -0.43 6.59 8.07
N ILE A 69 -0.80 5.31 8.03
CA ILE A 69 -0.92 4.56 6.78
C ILE A 69 -2.36 4.10 6.66
N VAL A 70 -3.06 4.62 5.66
CA VAL A 70 -4.45 4.22 5.37
C VAL A 70 -4.43 3.00 4.46
N VAL A 71 -5.01 1.91 4.94
CA VAL A 71 -5.14 0.65 4.19
C VAL A 71 -6.44 -0.04 4.53
N SER A 72 -7.22 -0.45 3.52
CA SER A 72 -8.52 -1.13 3.69
C SER A 72 -8.44 -2.65 3.53
N ASP A 73 -7.46 -3.15 2.80
CA ASP A 73 -7.40 -4.55 2.38
C ASP A 73 -6.18 -5.27 2.99
N LEU A 74 -6.28 -5.58 4.29
CA LEU A 74 -5.24 -6.33 5.00
C LEU A 74 -5.21 -7.83 4.63
N GLY A 75 -6.23 -8.33 3.93
CA GLY A 75 -6.26 -9.69 3.39
C GLY A 75 -5.41 -9.89 2.14
N ASN A 76 -5.11 -8.81 1.43
CA ASN A 76 -4.31 -8.84 0.21
C ASN A 76 -2.79 -8.81 0.55
N PRO A 77 -2.02 -9.85 0.18
CA PRO A 77 -0.58 -9.93 0.47
C PRO A 77 0.24 -8.74 -0.05
N PHE A 78 -0.22 -8.05 -1.09
CA PHE A 78 0.44 -6.85 -1.62
C PHE A 78 0.56 -5.77 -0.54
N TYR A 79 -0.53 -5.45 0.16
CA TYR A 79 -0.50 -4.40 1.19
C TYR A 79 0.30 -4.79 2.42
N LEU A 80 0.40 -6.09 2.75
CA LEU A 80 1.28 -6.53 3.83
C LEU A 80 2.76 -6.28 3.49
N GLN A 81 3.15 -6.46 2.23
CA GLN A 81 4.51 -6.14 1.78
C GLN A 81 4.77 -4.63 1.74
N VAL A 82 3.78 -3.85 1.31
CA VAL A 82 3.85 -2.38 1.36
C VAL A 82 4.01 -1.89 2.80
N LEU A 83 3.24 -2.45 3.75
CA LEU A 83 3.34 -2.09 5.18
C LEU A 83 4.69 -2.49 5.78
N ASP A 84 5.25 -3.65 5.42
CA ASP A 84 6.56 -4.12 5.86
C ASP A 84 7.67 -3.15 5.39
N ALA A 85 7.65 -2.77 4.11
CA ALA A 85 8.59 -1.82 3.54
C ALA A 85 8.43 -0.41 4.15
N LEU A 86 7.18 0.09 4.31
CA LEU A 86 6.90 1.39 4.94
C LEU A 86 7.37 1.43 6.40
N HIS A 87 7.19 0.33 7.15
CA HIS A 87 7.67 0.24 8.52
C HIS A 87 9.18 0.45 8.59
N GLU A 88 9.94 -0.21 7.71
CA GLU A 88 11.39 -0.10 7.69
C GLU A 88 11.87 1.31 7.28
N GLU A 89 11.30 1.90 6.23
CA GLU A 89 11.65 3.26 5.78
C GLU A 89 11.33 4.32 6.85
N LEU A 90 10.15 4.26 7.45
CA LEU A 90 9.77 5.18 8.52
C LEU A 90 10.62 5.00 9.78
N ARG A 91 10.97 3.76 10.13
CA ARG A 91 11.86 3.45 11.26
C ARG A 91 13.26 4.04 11.04
N GLN A 92 13.80 3.96 9.82
CA GLN A 92 15.10 4.58 9.46
C GLN A 92 15.03 6.11 9.56
N ALA A 93 13.88 6.70 9.21
CA ALA A 93 13.63 8.13 9.39
C ALA A 93 13.34 8.54 10.86
N GLY A 94 13.36 7.60 11.82
CA GLY A 94 13.06 7.88 13.22
C GLY A 94 11.58 8.13 13.51
N LEU A 95 10.69 7.76 12.58
CA LEU A 95 9.24 7.90 12.70
C LEU A 95 8.57 6.58 13.07
N ARG A 96 7.36 6.68 13.62
CA ARG A 96 6.53 5.52 13.95
C ARG A 96 5.35 5.44 13.00
N MET A 97 5.07 4.24 12.55
CA MET A 97 3.93 3.91 11.71
C MET A 97 2.69 3.69 12.56
N LEU A 98 1.56 4.28 12.18
CA LEU A 98 0.23 3.98 12.69
C LEU A 98 -0.66 3.52 11.54
N VAL A 99 -1.15 2.29 11.61
CA VAL A 99 -2.07 1.76 10.59
C VAL A 99 -3.49 2.23 10.91
N LEU A 100 -4.14 2.83 9.92
CA LEU A 100 -5.51 3.29 9.95
C LEU A 100 -6.34 2.46 8.96
N THR A 101 -7.32 1.74 9.47
CA THR A 101 -8.27 1.02 8.63
C THR A 101 -9.55 1.84 8.47
N PRO A 102 -10.13 1.92 7.26
CA PRO A 102 -11.44 2.51 7.05
C PRO A 102 -12.53 1.78 7.83
N ASP A 103 -13.63 2.47 8.05
CA ASP A 103 -14.87 1.86 8.52
C ASP A 103 -15.56 1.09 7.36
N ASP A 104 -16.73 0.51 7.61
CA ASP A 104 -17.45 -0.38 6.66
C ASP A 104 -17.72 0.22 5.26
N ASP A 105 -17.73 1.56 5.14
CA ASP A 105 -17.94 2.29 3.88
C ASP A 105 -16.66 2.61 3.11
N ASP A 106 -15.52 1.99 3.43
CA ASP A 106 -14.20 2.30 2.85
C ASP A 106 -13.79 3.78 3.06
N ARG A 107 -14.34 4.43 4.07
CA ARG A 107 -14.10 5.83 4.43
C ARG A 107 -13.34 5.93 5.75
N ILE A 108 -12.35 6.81 5.77
CA ILE A 108 -11.75 7.27 7.01
C ILE A 108 -12.30 8.65 7.34
N PRO A 109 -12.92 8.84 8.52
CA PRO A 109 -13.28 10.17 8.98
C PRO A 109 -12.03 11.06 9.06
N LEU A 110 -12.12 12.25 8.46
CA LEU A 110 -11.00 13.18 8.42
C LEU A 110 -10.43 13.49 9.81
N GLU A 111 -11.30 13.56 10.81
CA GLU A 111 -10.94 13.84 12.21
C GLU A 111 -9.96 12.80 12.78
N ARG A 112 -10.05 11.54 12.33
CA ARG A 112 -9.10 10.49 12.75
C ARG A 112 -7.69 10.67 12.19
N VAL A 113 -7.55 11.47 11.13
CA VAL A 113 -6.27 11.76 10.48
C VAL A 113 -5.68 13.06 11.01
N VAL A 114 -6.52 14.09 11.22
CA VAL A 114 -6.08 15.44 11.56
C VAL A 114 -6.28 15.81 13.04
N ASP A 115 -6.44 14.85 13.93
CA ASP A 115 -6.64 15.06 15.39
C ASP A 115 -5.38 15.54 16.14
N GLY A 116 -4.29 15.76 15.42
CA GLY A 116 -2.99 16.16 15.95
C GLY A 116 -2.13 15.00 16.47
N SER A 117 -2.51 13.75 16.20
CA SER A 117 -1.71 12.56 16.54
C SER A 117 -0.69 12.17 15.47
N LEU A 118 -0.81 12.71 14.26
CA LEU A 118 0.01 12.38 13.10
C LEU A 118 0.69 13.63 12.53
N ASP A 119 1.89 13.46 11.98
CA ASP A 119 2.62 14.49 11.23
C ASP A 119 2.28 14.48 9.74
N GLY A 120 1.77 13.35 9.24
CA GLY A 120 1.34 13.15 7.87
C GLY A 120 0.74 11.77 7.65
N VAL A 121 0.24 11.51 6.43
CA VAL A 121 -0.43 10.25 6.10
C VAL A 121 -0.06 9.76 4.70
N ILE A 122 0.09 8.43 4.54
CA ILE A 122 0.18 7.76 3.24
C ILE A 122 -1.14 7.01 3.00
N LEU A 123 -1.77 7.30 1.87
CA LEU A 123 -3.05 6.72 1.45
C LEU A 123 -2.77 5.62 0.42
N THR A 124 -2.99 4.34 0.75
CA THR A 124 -2.61 3.21 -0.12
C THR A 124 -3.77 2.59 -0.88
N THR A 125 -5.00 2.74 -0.38
CA THR A 125 -6.19 2.07 -0.92
C THR A 125 -7.28 3.03 -1.37
N THR A 126 -6.89 4.26 -1.72
CA THR A 126 -7.83 5.32 -2.13
C THR A 126 -8.68 4.89 -3.32
N GLN A 127 -9.98 5.18 -3.26
CA GLN A 127 -10.92 5.02 -4.37
C GLN A 127 -11.01 6.31 -5.20
N LEU A 128 -11.34 6.20 -6.50
CA LEU A 128 -11.40 7.33 -7.43
C LEU A 128 -12.33 8.47 -6.97
N HIS A 129 -13.40 8.14 -6.27
CA HIS A 129 -14.37 9.13 -5.75
C HIS A 129 -14.07 9.61 -4.32
N SER A 130 -12.91 9.24 -3.74
CA SER A 130 -12.54 9.65 -2.39
C SER A 130 -12.35 11.16 -2.30
N THR A 131 -13.00 11.78 -1.33
CA THR A 131 -12.85 13.22 -1.02
C THR A 131 -11.73 13.50 -0.03
N LEU A 132 -11.16 12.47 0.59
CA LEU A 132 -10.14 12.62 1.64
C LEU A 132 -8.90 13.40 1.14
N PRO A 133 -8.32 13.09 -0.04
CA PRO A 133 -7.17 13.86 -0.55
C PRO A 133 -7.44 15.35 -0.67
N ALA A 134 -8.61 15.72 -1.20
CA ALA A 134 -9.01 17.13 -1.32
C ALA A 134 -9.19 17.80 0.06
N GLN A 135 -9.77 17.10 1.02
CA GLN A 135 -9.95 17.60 2.38
C GLN A 135 -8.63 17.78 3.14
N LEU A 136 -7.65 16.89 2.94
CA LEU A 136 -6.30 17.02 3.50
C LEU A 136 -5.55 18.21 2.86
N SER A 137 -5.61 18.32 1.53
CA SER A 137 -5.01 19.45 0.80
C SER A 137 -5.55 20.81 1.26
N GLN A 138 -6.87 20.95 1.42
CA GLN A 138 -7.52 22.18 1.91
C GLN A 138 -7.03 22.60 3.31
N ARG A 139 -6.54 21.66 4.11
CA ARG A 139 -6.00 21.91 5.45
C ARG A 139 -4.49 22.05 5.49
N GLY A 140 -3.82 21.93 4.35
CA GLY A 140 -2.35 21.90 4.31
C GLY A 140 -1.76 20.71 5.08
N PHE A 141 -2.53 19.63 5.28
CA PHE A 141 -2.05 18.46 6.01
C PHE A 141 -1.18 17.59 5.09
N PRO A 142 0.05 17.21 5.50
CA PRO A 142 0.96 16.42 4.66
C PRO A 142 0.40 15.04 4.31
N PHE A 143 0.31 14.72 3.02
CA PHE A 143 -0.11 13.40 2.57
C PHE A 143 0.51 13.02 1.22
N VAL A 144 0.54 11.71 0.95
CA VAL A 144 0.95 11.11 -0.32
C VAL A 144 -0.03 9.99 -0.68
N LEU A 145 -0.39 9.92 -1.96
CA LEU A 145 -1.11 8.79 -2.55
C LEU A 145 -0.09 7.75 -3.04
N LEU A 146 -0.19 6.52 -2.56
CA LEU A 146 0.67 5.40 -2.91
C LEU A 146 -0.15 4.28 -3.56
N ASN A 147 0.31 3.72 -4.67
CA ASN A 147 -0.31 2.62 -5.43
C ASN A 147 -1.61 2.99 -6.14
N ARG A 148 -2.51 3.75 -5.51
CA ARG A 148 -3.75 4.24 -6.09
C ARG A 148 -3.81 5.75 -6.04
N GLU A 149 -4.44 6.34 -7.04
CA GLU A 149 -4.63 7.79 -7.15
C GLU A 149 -6.10 8.14 -7.38
N VAL A 150 -6.45 9.38 -7.19
CA VAL A 150 -7.70 10.01 -7.66
C VAL A 150 -7.38 10.84 -8.89
N ASP A 151 -8.37 11.08 -9.75
CA ASP A 151 -8.18 11.96 -10.88
C ASP A 151 -7.91 13.40 -10.36
N ASP A 152 -7.00 14.12 -11.02
CA ASP A 152 -6.56 15.46 -10.61
C ASP A 152 -6.15 15.56 -9.13
N ALA A 153 -5.36 14.60 -8.68
CA ALA A 153 -4.94 14.48 -7.28
C ALA A 153 -4.29 15.78 -6.76
N PRO A 154 -4.80 16.35 -5.65
CA PRO A 154 -4.31 17.64 -5.13
C PRO A 154 -3.03 17.51 -4.30
N GLY A 155 -2.35 16.40 -4.34
CA GLY A 155 -1.13 16.08 -3.56
C GLY A 155 -0.16 15.19 -4.30
N ASP A 156 0.93 14.81 -3.61
CA ASP A 156 1.94 13.93 -4.18
C ASP A 156 1.39 12.53 -4.42
N VAL A 157 1.80 11.93 -5.55
CA VAL A 157 1.38 10.60 -6.00
C VAL A 157 2.60 9.78 -6.37
N CYS A 158 2.66 8.52 -5.92
CA CYS A 158 3.60 7.52 -6.40
C CYS A 158 2.85 6.23 -6.77
N VAL A 159 2.84 5.91 -8.06
CA VAL A 159 2.13 4.76 -8.64
C VAL A 159 3.03 4.02 -9.61
N VAL A 160 2.67 2.79 -9.94
CA VAL A 160 3.25 2.09 -11.10
C VAL A 160 2.45 2.44 -12.35
N ASP A 161 3.05 2.31 -13.52
CA ASP A 161 2.33 2.38 -14.80
C ASP A 161 1.46 1.11 -14.98
N ASN A 162 0.22 1.21 -14.47
CA ASN A 162 -0.76 0.13 -14.53
C ASN A 162 -1.17 -0.20 -15.97
N GLY A 163 -1.25 0.82 -16.82
CA GLY A 163 -1.57 0.67 -18.24
C GLY A 163 -0.49 -0.09 -18.96
N GLU A 164 0.77 0.31 -18.77
CA GLU A 164 1.93 -0.37 -19.36
C GLU A 164 2.01 -1.84 -18.90
N GLY A 165 1.82 -2.10 -17.60
CA GLY A 165 1.83 -3.46 -17.06
C GLY A 165 0.78 -4.36 -17.70
N ALA A 166 -0.45 -3.86 -17.86
CA ALA A 166 -1.53 -4.60 -18.51
C ALA A 166 -1.29 -4.78 -20.02
N ARG A 167 -0.69 -3.78 -20.69
CA ARG A 167 -0.25 -3.86 -22.09
C ARG A 167 0.76 -5.00 -22.26
N LEU A 168 1.79 -5.07 -21.42
CA LEU A 168 2.80 -6.12 -21.46
C LEU A 168 2.19 -7.51 -21.33
N ILE A 169 1.18 -7.69 -20.47
CA ILE A 169 0.47 -8.97 -20.33
C ILE A 169 -0.29 -9.33 -21.60
N ALA A 170 -1.06 -8.39 -22.13
CA ALA A 170 -1.85 -8.64 -23.35
C ALA A 170 -0.94 -8.97 -24.56
N GLU A 171 0.14 -8.24 -24.76
CA GLU A 171 1.11 -8.49 -25.80
C GLU A 171 1.80 -9.86 -25.66
N GLU A 172 2.17 -10.25 -24.41
CA GLU A 172 2.73 -11.57 -24.15
C GLU A 172 1.77 -12.69 -24.55
N LEU A 173 0.49 -12.58 -24.15
CA LEU A 173 -0.54 -13.56 -24.51
C LEU A 173 -0.74 -13.66 -26.03
N LEU A 174 -0.75 -12.52 -26.72
CA LEU A 174 -0.87 -12.47 -28.18
C LEU A 174 0.35 -13.05 -28.88
N ALA A 175 1.56 -12.76 -28.40
CA ALA A 175 2.82 -13.28 -28.92
C ALA A 175 2.93 -14.79 -28.78
N LEU A 176 2.39 -15.36 -27.68
CA LEU A 176 2.28 -16.81 -27.49
C LEU A 176 1.22 -17.48 -28.37
N GLY A 177 0.39 -16.71 -29.06
CA GLY A 177 -0.64 -17.21 -30.00
C GLY A 177 -2.03 -17.40 -29.37
N HIS A 178 -2.26 -16.92 -28.13
CA HIS A 178 -3.57 -16.99 -27.53
C HIS A 178 -4.58 -16.10 -28.27
N ARG A 179 -5.80 -16.62 -28.47
CA ARG A 179 -6.95 -15.89 -29.04
C ARG A 179 -8.22 -16.08 -28.18
N ALA A 180 -8.33 -17.24 -27.52
CA ALA A 180 -9.39 -17.52 -26.56
C ALA A 180 -8.96 -17.07 -25.17
N ILE A 181 -8.98 -15.76 -24.93
CA ILE A 181 -8.50 -15.13 -23.70
C ILE A 181 -9.69 -14.80 -22.81
N ALA A 182 -9.54 -15.04 -21.50
CA ALA A 182 -10.47 -14.57 -20.48
C ALA A 182 -9.77 -13.64 -19.49
N ALA A 183 -10.55 -12.85 -18.74
CA ALA A 183 -10.01 -11.92 -17.75
C ALA A 183 -10.87 -11.82 -16.50
N VAL A 184 -10.22 -11.67 -15.33
CA VAL A 184 -10.84 -11.23 -14.08
C VAL A 184 -10.28 -9.86 -13.75
N PHE A 185 -11.07 -8.82 -13.97
CA PHE A 185 -10.73 -7.44 -13.70
C PHE A 185 -10.99 -7.06 -12.25
N GLY A 186 -10.31 -6.03 -11.78
CA GLY A 186 -10.54 -5.41 -10.48
C GLY A 186 -11.72 -4.42 -10.48
N PRO A 187 -12.02 -3.80 -9.33
CA PRO A 187 -13.05 -2.78 -9.21
C PRO A 187 -12.75 -1.56 -10.09
N GLU A 188 -13.72 -1.10 -10.86
CA GLU A 188 -13.61 0.13 -11.68
C GLU A 188 -13.55 1.40 -10.84
N THR A 189 -13.87 1.31 -9.56
CA THR A 189 -13.80 2.41 -8.59
C THR A 189 -12.36 2.70 -8.13
N THR A 190 -11.37 1.93 -8.60
CA THR A 190 -9.95 2.13 -8.29
C THR A 190 -9.16 2.47 -9.55
N SER A 191 -8.16 3.34 -9.46
CA SER A 191 -7.29 3.66 -10.60
C SER A 191 -6.59 2.41 -11.15
N THR A 192 -6.12 1.51 -10.27
CA THR A 192 -5.49 0.25 -10.66
C THR A 192 -6.42 -0.67 -11.46
N GLY A 193 -7.69 -0.81 -11.03
CA GLY A 193 -8.68 -1.63 -11.74
C GLY A 193 -9.04 -1.04 -13.10
N ARG A 194 -9.34 0.26 -13.13
CA ARG A 194 -9.69 1.01 -14.34
C ARG A 194 -8.57 0.95 -15.39
N ASP A 195 -7.35 1.30 -15.01
CA ASP A 195 -6.26 1.47 -15.97
C ASP A 195 -5.76 0.14 -16.52
N ARG A 196 -5.69 -0.91 -15.66
CA ARG A 196 -5.33 -2.27 -16.10
C ARG A 196 -6.38 -2.83 -17.08
N GLU A 197 -7.69 -2.68 -16.79
CA GLU A 197 -8.76 -3.13 -17.68
C GLU A 197 -8.73 -2.36 -19.01
N ALA A 198 -8.66 -1.04 -18.97
CA ALA A 198 -8.70 -0.20 -20.17
C ALA A 198 -7.56 -0.54 -21.13
N SER A 199 -6.33 -0.63 -20.63
CA SER A 199 -5.16 -0.94 -21.46
C SER A 199 -5.19 -2.38 -21.99
N PHE A 200 -5.54 -3.37 -21.16
CA PHE A 200 -5.66 -4.76 -21.60
C PHE A 200 -6.67 -4.93 -22.73
N ARG A 201 -7.85 -4.32 -22.59
CA ARG A 201 -8.90 -4.36 -23.63
C ARG A 201 -8.46 -3.66 -24.92
N ALA A 202 -7.78 -2.52 -24.80
CA ALA A 202 -7.29 -1.77 -25.98
C ALA A 202 -6.34 -2.63 -26.82
N VAL A 203 -5.35 -3.25 -26.21
CA VAL A 203 -4.38 -4.11 -26.93
C VAL A 203 -5.07 -5.31 -27.59
N LEU A 204 -6.02 -5.95 -26.92
CA LEU A 204 -6.78 -7.06 -27.53
C LEU A 204 -7.64 -6.57 -28.70
N ALA A 205 -8.28 -5.41 -28.58
CA ALA A 205 -9.11 -4.84 -29.64
C ALA A 205 -8.27 -4.50 -30.88
N ASP A 206 -7.07 -3.92 -30.69
CA ASP A 206 -6.12 -3.66 -31.79
C ASP A 206 -5.69 -4.95 -32.53
N ALA A 207 -5.68 -6.08 -31.83
CA ALA A 207 -5.44 -7.41 -32.39
C ALA A 207 -6.71 -8.10 -32.95
N GLY A 208 -7.84 -7.40 -33.00
CA GLY A 208 -9.13 -7.93 -33.48
C GLY A 208 -9.81 -8.89 -32.53
N ILE A 209 -9.47 -8.85 -31.23
CA ILE A 209 -10.06 -9.70 -30.19
C ILE A 209 -10.95 -8.86 -29.28
N GLU A 210 -12.24 -9.07 -29.33
CA GLU A 210 -13.19 -8.48 -28.39
C GLU A 210 -13.49 -9.49 -27.26
N LEU A 211 -13.40 -9.03 -26.00
CA LEU A 211 -13.78 -9.83 -24.83
C LEU A 211 -15.30 -9.86 -24.69
N SER A 212 -15.93 -10.93 -25.18
CA SER A 212 -17.36 -11.14 -25.01
C SER A 212 -17.74 -11.29 -23.53
N PRO A 213 -19.00 -11.01 -23.13
CA PRO A 213 -19.44 -11.04 -21.73
C PRO A 213 -19.17 -12.38 -21.00
N GLU A 214 -19.07 -13.49 -21.74
CA GLU A 214 -18.76 -14.81 -21.17
C GLU A 214 -17.29 -14.96 -20.79
N ARG A 215 -16.41 -14.09 -21.27
CA ARG A 215 -14.95 -14.18 -21.14
C ARG A 215 -14.35 -13.22 -20.14
N TRP A 216 -15.16 -12.45 -19.42
CA TRP A 216 -14.63 -11.60 -18.38
C TRP A 216 -15.55 -11.51 -17.17
N ARG A 217 -14.96 -11.23 -16.02
CA ARG A 217 -15.65 -10.89 -14.77
C ARG A 217 -14.95 -9.69 -14.14
N ARG A 218 -15.69 -8.95 -13.31
CA ARG A 218 -15.12 -7.92 -12.43
C ARG A 218 -15.42 -8.30 -11.00
N ALA A 219 -14.43 -8.18 -10.12
CA ALA A 219 -14.52 -8.62 -8.73
C ALA A 219 -13.66 -7.76 -7.81
N PRO A 220 -13.96 -7.66 -6.53
CA PRO A 220 -13.02 -7.22 -5.51
C PRO A 220 -11.70 -7.99 -5.58
N PHE A 221 -10.61 -7.37 -5.13
CA PHE A 221 -9.29 -8.00 -5.10
C PHE A 221 -9.20 -9.01 -3.94
N ASP A 222 -9.87 -10.13 -4.07
CA ASP A 222 -10.03 -11.17 -3.05
C ASP A 222 -9.78 -12.57 -3.63
N PHE A 223 -9.20 -13.46 -2.81
CA PHE A 223 -8.89 -14.83 -3.20
C PHE A 223 -10.14 -15.64 -3.57
N SER A 224 -11.20 -15.53 -2.77
CA SER A 224 -12.45 -16.28 -2.98
C SER A 224 -13.14 -15.82 -4.26
N GLU A 225 -13.06 -14.53 -4.56
CA GLU A 225 -13.60 -13.96 -5.80
C GLU A 225 -12.79 -14.41 -7.03
N GLY A 226 -11.47 -14.46 -6.94
CA GLY A 226 -10.61 -15.03 -7.99
C GLY A 226 -10.98 -16.48 -8.29
N HIS A 227 -11.19 -17.28 -7.23
CA HIS A 227 -11.63 -18.66 -7.34
C HIS A 227 -13.02 -18.77 -8.01
N ARG A 228 -14.00 -18.01 -7.55
CA ARG A 228 -15.36 -18.01 -8.10
C ARG A 228 -15.38 -17.61 -9.57
N CYS A 229 -14.72 -16.49 -9.91
CA CYS A 229 -14.67 -15.98 -11.28
C CYS A 229 -14.00 -16.96 -12.25
N ALA A 230 -12.92 -17.62 -11.85
CA ALA A 230 -12.27 -18.62 -12.68
C ALA A 230 -13.22 -19.77 -13.04
N LEU A 231 -13.99 -20.28 -12.06
CA LEU A 231 -14.99 -21.34 -12.31
C LEU A 231 -16.08 -20.89 -13.28
N GLU A 232 -16.53 -19.65 -13.19
CA GLU A 232 -17.55 -19.09 -14.09
C GLU A 232 -17.03 -18.83 -15.52
N LEU A 233 -15.72 -18.65 -15.69
CA LEU A 233 -15.10 -18.41 -16.99
C LEU A 233 -14.74 -19.70 -17.73
N LEU A 234 -14.50 -20.82 -17.02
CA LEU A 234 -14.14 -22.11 -17.63
C LEU A 234 -15.09 -22.61 -18.75
N PRO A 235 -16.43 -22.44 -18.66
CA PRO A 235 -17.33 -22.86 -19.75
C PRO A 235 -17.05 -22.20 -21.11
N SER A 236 -16.44 -21.00 -21.12
CA SER A 236 -16.03 -20.29 -22.34
C SER A 236 -14.76 -20.88 -22.99
N LYS A 237 -14.16 -21.92 -22.38
CA LYS A 237 -12.95 -22.63 -22.81
C LYS A 237 -11.80 -21.68 -23.15
N PRO A 238 -11.37 -20.82 -22.23
CA PRO A 238 -10.23 -19.94 -22.47
C PRO A 238 -8.93 -20.75 -22.49
N THR A 239 -7.99 -20.34 -23.33
CA THR A 239 -6.61 -20.87 -23.34
C THR A 239 -5.68 -20.02 -22.48
N ALA A 240 -6.10 -18.83 -22.12
CA ALA A 240 -5.37 -17.94 -21.19
C ALA A 240 -6.35 -17.16 -20.29
N LEU A 241 -5.94 -16.92 -19.07
CA LEU A 241 -6.63 -16.14 -18.07
C LEU A 241 -5.72 -15.04 -17.53
N PHE A 242 -6.12 -13.79 -17.72
CA PHE A 242 -5.55 -12.64 -17.01
C PHE A 242 -6.32 -12.39 -15.73
N ALA A 243 -5.64 -12.30 -14.61
CA ALA A 243 -6.20 -11.83 -13.35
C ALA A 243 -5.56 -10.48 -12.99
N ALA A 244 -6.39 -9.47 -12.73
CA ALA A 244 -5.94 -8.09 -12.58
C ALA A 244 -5.03 -7.85 -11.38
N ASN A 245 -4.89 -8.85 -10.48
CA ASN A 245 -3.82 -8.90 -9.48
C ASN A 245 -3.52 -10.33 -9.01
N ASP A 246 -2.45 -10.49 -8.21
CA ASP A 246 -1.98 -11.81 -7.81
C ASP A 246 -2.93 -12.53 -6.84
N ILE A 247 -3.65 -11.82 -5.96
CA ILE A 247 -4.60 -12.51 -5.07
C ILE A 247 -5.77 -13.12 -5.84
N LEU A 248 -6.26 -12.44 -6.88
CA LEU A 248 -7.22 -13.01 -7.83
C LEU A 248 -6.61 -14.19 -8.60
N ALA A 249 -5.36 -14.05 -9.06
CA ALA A 249 -4.66 -15.11 -9.79
C ALA A 249 -4.45 -16.36 -8.92
N LEU A 250 -4.08 -16.21 -7.65
CA LEU A 250 -3.92 -17.32 -6.71
C LEU A 250 -5.26 -18.02 -6.43
N GLY A 251 -6.36 -17.25 -6.31
CA GLY A 251 -7.70 -17.80 -6.22
C GLY A 251 -8.09 -18.59 -7.46
N ALA A 252 -7.82 -18.02 -8.65
CA ALA A 252 -8.04 -18.68 -9.94
C ALA A 252 -7.20 -19.96 -10.07
N TYR A 253 -5.91 -19.92 -9.71
CA TYR A 253 -5.04 -21.08 -9.71
C TYR A 253 -5.61 -22.22 -8.85
N ASN A 254 -6.07 -21.89 -7.65
CA ASN A 254 -6.69 -22.89 -6.75
C ASN A 254 -7.96 -23.50 -7.37
N ALA A 255 -8.80 -22.71 -8.06
CA ALA A 255 -9.99 -23.20 -8.75
C ALA A 255 -9.63 -24.15 -9.91
N LEU A 256 -8.65 -23.77 -10.72
CA LEU A 256 -8.15 -24.58 -11.84
C LEU A 256 -7.59 -25.91 -11.35
N TYR A 257 -6.73 -25.86 -10.32
CA TYR A 257 -6.17 -27.05 -9.69
C TYR A 257 -7.25 -28.01 -9.17
N ALA A 258 -8.26 -27.50 -8.45
CA ALA A 258 -9.35 -28.30 -7.93
C ALA A 258 -10.22 -28.96 -9.03
N ARG A 259 -10.19 -28.43 -10.26
CA ARG A 259 -10.88 -28.99 -11.44
C ARG A 259 -9.99 -29.87 -12.32
N GLY A 260 -8.73 -30.11 -11.91
CA GLY A 260 -7.77 -30.88 -12.67
C GLY A 260 -7.30 -30.19 -13.96
N VAL A 261 -7.51 -28.87 -14.07
CA VAL A 261 -7.01 -28.05 -15.21
C VAL A 261 -5.55 -27.71 -14.97
N ARG A 262 -4.67 -28.09 -15.88
CA ARG A 262 -3.23 -27.93 -15.75
C ARG A 262 -2.79 -26.54 -16.19
N VAL A 263 -2.09 -25.84 -15.32
CA VAL A 263 -1.45 -24.56 -15.62
C VAL A 263 0.05 -24.81 -15.82
N PRO A 264 0.66 -24.43 -16.97
CA PRO A 264 0.09 -23.73 -18.11
C PRO A 264 -0.46 -24.64 -19.23
N ALA A 265 -0.37 -25.98 -19.11
CA ALA A 265 -0.58 -26.91 -20.21
C ALA A 265 -1.98 -26.83 -20.86
N ASP A 266 -3.02 -26.58 -20.04
CA ASP A 266 -4.41 -26.46 -20.52
C ASP A 266 -4.84 -24.98 -20.57
N ILE A 267 -4.30 -24.15 -19.64
CA ILE A 267 -4.61 -22.73 -19.59
C ILE A 267 -3.40 -21.94 -19.02
N THR A 268 -3.00 -20.89 -19.71
CA THR A 268 -2.04 -19.91 -19.20
C THR A 268 -2.72 -19.02 -18.15
N LEU A 269 -2.02 -18.71 -17.06
CA LEU A 269 -2.49 -17.81 -16.01
C LEU A 269 -1.43 -16.72 -15.74
N ILE A 270 -1.84 -15.45 -15.82
CA ILE A 270 -0.97 -14.31 -15.53
C ILE A 270 -1.65 -13.40 -14.53
N GLY A 271 -0.91 -12.98 -13.48
CA GLY A 271 -1.32 -12.05 -12.44
C GLY A 271 -0.75 -10.65 -12.63
N PHE A 272 -0.82 -9.86 -11.56
CA PHE A 272 -0.22 -8.53 -11.43
C PHE A 272 0.09 -8.28 -9.96
N ASP A 273 1.20 -7.69 -9.59
CA ASP A 273 1.72 -7.20 -8.31
C ASP A 273 3.08 -7.79 -7.94
N ASP A 274 3.39 -9.02 -8.35
CA ASP A 274 4.58 -9.78 -7.99
C ASP A 274 4.75 -9.95 -6.48
N VAL A 275 3.66 -10.35 -5.80
CA VAL A 275 3.72 -10.65 -4.37
C VAL A 275 4.66 -11.83 -4.08
N ARG A 276 5.27 -11.88 -2.88
CA ARG A 276 6.21 -12.96 -2.49
C ARG A 276 5.66 -14.37 -2.73
N LEU A 277 4.35 -14.55 -2.55
CA LEU A 277 3.65 -15.82 -2.83
C LEU A 277 3.74 -16.23 -4.31
N ALA A 278 3.75 -15.28 -5.24
CA ALA A 278 3.84 -15.56 -6.67
C ALA A 278 5.13 -16.29 -7.05
N ALA A 279 6.21 -16.09 -6.30
CA ALA A 279 7.49 -16.75 -6.51
C ALA A 279 7.62 -18.13 -5.87
N TRP A 280 6.68 -18.56 -5.01
CA TRP A 280 6.76 -19.85 -4.33
C TRP A 280 6.67 -21.00 -5.34
N GLU A 281 7.41 -22.09 -5.09
CA GLU A 281 7.45 -23.28 -5.97
C GLU A 281 6.07 -23.89 -6.23
N ALA A 282 5.13 -23.74 -5.27
CA ALA A 282 3.76 -24.20 -5.41
C ALA A 282 2.98 -23.45 -6.50
N PHE A 283 3.35 -22.19 -6.79
CA PHE A 283 2.62 -21.32 -7.72
C PHE A 283 3.46 -20.96 -8.94
N ARG A 284 4.67 -20.44 -8.72
CA ARG A 284 5.57 -19.92 -9.78
C ARG A 284 4.79 -19.08 -10.79
N LEU A 285 3.97 -18.16 -10.24
CA LEU A 285 3.03 -17.34 -10.99
C LEU A 285 3.77 -16.30 -11.85
N THR A 286 3.49 -16.30 -13.15
CA THR A 286 3.86 -15.21 -14.04
C THR A 286 3.00 -14.00 -13.75
N THR A 287 3.62 -12.84 -13.58
CA THR A 287 2.96 -11.63 -13.08
C THR A 287 3.70 -10.38 -13.52
N VAL A 288 3.18 -9.20 -13.20
CA VAL A 288 3.86 -7.92 -13.39
C VAL A 288 4.36 -7.40 -12.06
N SER A 289 5.65 -7.10 -11.96
CA SER A 289 6.28 -6.51 -10.78
C SER A 289 6.06 -5.00 -10.73
N GLN A 290 5.80 -4.51 -9.51
CA GLN A 290 5.56 -3.09 -9.20
C GLN A 290 6.74 -2.41 -8.50
N ASP A 291 7.83 -3.11 -8.18
CA ASP A 291 8.97 -2.58 -7.40
C ASP A 291 8.51 -1.86 -6.11
N ILE A 292 7.91 -2.62 -5.19
CA ILE A 292 7.32 -2.10 -3.95
C ILE A 292 8.34 -1.29 -3.13
N GLU A 293 9.60 -1.74 -3.06
CA GLU A 293 10.64 -1.07 -2.27
C GLU A 293 10.92 0.35 -2.81
N HIS A 294 11.03 0.48 -4.15
CA HIS A 294 11.21 1.78 -4.79
C HIS A 294 9.98 2.69 -4.59
N MET A 295 8.78 2.14 -4.76
CA MET A 295 7.52 2.88 -4.59
C MET A 295 7.39 3.42 -3.15
N VAL A 296 7.68 2.59 -2.16
CA VAL A 296 7.62 2.95 -0.74
C VAL A 296 8.67 4.01 -0.38
N ARG A 297 9.93 3.82 -0.80
CA ARG A 297 11.00 4.80 -0.57
C ARG A 297 10.63 6.16 -1.17
N THR A 298 10.21 6.19 -2.43
CA THR A 298 9.78 7.42 -3.11
C THR A 298 8.62 8.09 -2.37
N SER A 299 7.60 7.34 -1.97
CA SER A 299 6.45 7.89 -1.24
C SER A 299 6.85 8.44 0.13
N THR A 300 7.77 7.78 0.83
CA THR A 300 8.29 8.26 2.11
C THR A 300 9.10 9.56 1.93
N GLU A 301 9.98 9.64 0.93
CA GLU A 301 10.72 10.86 0.60
C GLU A 301 9.79 12.03 0.26
N LEU A 302 8.75 11.78 -0.54
CA LEU A 302 7.72 12.75 -0.88
C LEU A 302 7.02 13.27 0.39
N LEU A 303 6.57 12.37 1.26
CA LEU A 303 5.89 12.73 2.50
C LEU A 303 6.81 13.54 3.44
N LEU A 304 8.04 13.08 3.64
CA LEU A 304 9.00 13.76 4.50
C LEU A 304 9.29 15.18 4.02
N SER A 305 9.36 15.40 2.71
CA SER A 305 9.53 16.74 2.16
C SER A 305 8.33 17.65 2.44
N ARG A 306 7.10 17.09 2.46
CA ARG A 306 5.88 17.84 2.85
C ARG A 306 5.84 18.16 4.35
N ILE A 307 6.27 17.21 5.18
CA ILE A 307 6.33 17.41 6.66
C ILE A 307 7.38 18.46 7.03
N ALA A 308 8.48 18.52 6.29
CA ALA A 308 9.59 19.44 6.55
C ALA A 308 9.37 20.86 5.97
N ALA A 309 8.38 21.03 5.09
CA ALA A 309 8.10 22.33 4.46
C ALA A 309 7.61 23.36 5.49
N GLU A 310 8.02 24.60 5.32
CA GLU A 310 7.51 25.71 6.12
C GLU A 310 6.03 25.97 5.83
N PRO A 311 5.24 26.49 6.79
CA PRO A 311 3.79 26.70 6.61
C PRO A 311 3.40 27.56 5.41
N ASP A 312 4.27 28.48 4.98
CA ASP A 312 4.04 29.40 3.85
C ASP A 312 4.70 28.89 2.55
N GLU A 313 5.36 27.74 2.58
CA GLU A 313 6.03 27.15 1.41
C GLU A 313 5.02 26.42 0.54
N HIS A 314 4.79 26.91 -0.67
CA HIS A 314 3.93 26.24 -1.65
C HIS A 314 4.73 25.21 -2.45
N LEU A 315 4.53 23.92 -2.15
CA LEU A 315 5.12 22.83 -2.91
C LEU A 315 4.10 22.33 -3.95
N GLU A 316 4.45 22.42 -5.22
CA GLU A 316 3.64 21.83 -6.29
C GLU A 316 3.47 20.32 -6.10
N PRO A 317 2.30 19.75 -6.41
CA PRO A 317 2.08 18.31 -6.40
C PRO A 317 3.00 17.59 -7.39
N ARG A 318 3.64 16.53 -6.95
CA ARG A 318 4.52 15.67 -7.78
C ARG A 318 3.83 14.34 -8.06
N ARG A 319 3.82 13.94 -9.33
CA ARG A 319 3.34 12.63 -9.74
C ARG A 319 4.51 11.79 -10.26
N VAL A 320 4.87 10.76 -9.53
CA VAL A 320 5.92 9.79 -9.88
C VAL A 320 5.27 8.51 -10.37
N VAL A 321 5.61 8.12 -11.59
CA VAL A 321 5.13 6.87 -12.21
C VAL A 321 6.31 5.94 -12.38
N LEU A 322 6.29 4.79 -11.71
CA LEU A 322 7.32 3.79 -11.77
C LEU A 322 7.05 2.79 -12.92
N PRO A 323 8.09 2.24 -13.54
CA PRO A 323 7.91 1.28 -14.64
C PRO A 323 7.35 -0.05 -14.12
N ALA A 324 6.44 -0.64 -14.91
CA ALA A 324 5.98 -2.01 -14.73
C ALA A 324 6.90 -2.99 -15.46
N ARG A 325 7.08 -4.22 -14.94
CA ARG A 325 7.92 -5.25 -15.56
C ARG A 325 7.23 -6.60 -15.51
N LEU A 326 7.13 -7.27 -16.67
CA LEU A 326 6.63 -8.64 -16.73
C LEU A 326 7.67 -9.63 -16.20
N VAL A 327 7.29 -10.41 -15.19
CA VAL A 327 8.10 -11.46 -14.56
C VAL A 327 7.56 -12.82 -14.99
N ARG A 328 8.25 -13.45 -15.91
CA ARG A 328 7.86 -14.76 -16.46
C ARG A 328 8.28 -15.87 -15.51
N ARG A 329 7.33 -16.76 -15.18
CA ARG A 329 7.55 -17.95 -14.35
C ARG A 329 6.89 -19.17 -15.02
N ALA A 330 6.30 -20.09 -14.24
CA ALA A 330 5.84 -21.37 -14.77
C ALA A 330 4.37 -21.41 -15.21
N THR A 331 3.59 -20.35 -15.00
CA THR A 331 2.15 -20.36 -15.26
C THR A 331 1.75 -19.87 -16.65
N HIS A 332 2.71 -19.53 -17.53
CA HIS A 332 2.41 -19.12 -18.90
C HIS A 332 3.11 -20.03 -19.91
N GLY A 333 2.50 -20.18 -21.06
CA GLY A 333 2.99 -20.97 -22.18
C GLY A 333 2.10 -20.79 -23.41
N PRO A 334 2.37 -21.41 -24.53
CA PRO A 334 1.52 -21.34 -25.73
C PRO A 334 0.16 -22.02 -25.49
N PRO A 335 -0.88 -21.66 -26.27
CA PRO A 335 -2.16 -22.35 -26.20
C PRO A 335 -2.02 -23.86 -26.46
N PRO A 336 -2.88 -24.70 -25.86
CA PRO A 336 -2.89 -26.14 -26.15
C PRO A 336 -2.98 -26.39 -27.63
N SER A 337 -2.21 -27.38 -28.14
CA SER A 337 -2.30 -27.80 -29.55
C SER A 337 -3.71 -28.28 -29.87
N ALA A 338 -4.33 -27.78 -30.94
CA ALA A 338 -5.61 -28.25 -31.40
C ALA A 338 -5.48 -29.75 -31.78
N GLY A 339 -5.87 -30.66 -30.88
CA GLY A 339 -5.87 -32.09 -31.15
C GLY A 339 -5.20 -33.00 -30.12
N ALA A 340 -4.99 -32.59 -28.89
CA ALA A 340 -4.57 -33.51 -27.84
C ALA A 340 -5.76 -33.95 -26.96
#